data_27add35f18d2158ef184487d517a390f
#
_entry.id   27add35f18d2158ef184487d517a390f
#
_cell.length_a   1.000
_cell.length_b   1.000
_cell.length_c   1.000
_cell.angle_alpha   90.00
_cell.angle_beta   90.00
_cell.angle_gamma   90.00
#
_symmetry.space_group_name_H-M   'P 1'
#
loop_
_entity.id
_entity.type
_entity.pdbx_description
1 polymer ?
#
loop_
_entity_poly.entity_id
_entity_poly.type
_entity_poly.pdbx_seq_one_letter_code
_entity_poly.pdbx_strand_id
1 'polypeptide(L)'
;DADIWLGDSLGEMAMYYALADVALLGGSFAPLGGHNLIEATACECPVLMGPHTFNFAQAAELAMAAGAAFAYADLPHAMDQALVLLRSGPDLNRARQAARDLGRAHRGAALLTCEAVQKVLRRQL
;
A
#
# COMPACT_ATOMS: atom_id res chain seq x y z
N ASP A 1 -14.33 -16.64 -19.23
CA ASP A 1 -14.02 -16.61 -17.79
C ASP A 1 -12.54 -16.90 -17.58
N ALA A 2 -11.80 -15.97 -17.00
CA ALA A 2 -10.38 -16.11 -16.68
C ALA A 2 -10.18 -16.01 -15.16
N ASP A 3 -9.40 -16.95 -14.61
CA ASP A 3 -9.02 -16.93 -13.20
C ASP A 3 -7.87 -15.97 -12.93
N ILE A 4 -7.08 -15.65 -13.98
CA ILE A 4 -5.92 -14.77 -13.92
C ILE A 4 -6.00 -13.74 -15.04
N TRP A 5 -5.80 -12.47 -14.71
CA TRP A 5 -5.72 -11.37 -15.66
C TRP A 5 -4.33 -10.74 -15.61
N LEU A 6 -3.69 -10.64 -16.77
CA LEU A 6 -2.42 -9.92 -16.89
C LEU A 6 -2.69 -8.44 -17.16
N GLY A 7 -2.30 -7.58 -16.24
CA GLY A 7 -2.28 -6.13 -16.43
C GLY A 7 -0.89 -5.69 -16.86
N ASP A 8 -0.73 -5.30 -18.12
CA ASP A 8 0.54 -4.90 -18.73
C ASP A 8 0.58 -3.44 -19.19
N SER A 9 -0.41 -2.66 -18.80
CA SER A 9 -0.54 -1.24 -19.15
C SER A 9 0.14 -0.33 -18.12
N LEU A 10 0.81 0.72 -18.60
CA LEU A 10 1.43 1.75 -17.76
C LEU A 10 0.39 2.78 -17.30
N GLY A 11 0.57 3.27 -16.07
CA GLY A 11 -0.24 4.35 -15.52
C GLY A 11 -1.60 3.93 -14.94
N GLU A 12 -1.89 2.63 -14.86
CA GLU A 12 -3.18 2.10 -14.40
C GLU A 12 -3.13 1.40 -13.03
N MET A 13 -2.02 1.52 -12.30
CA MET A 13 -1.85 0.85 -10.99
C MET A 13 -2.93 1.24 -9.98
N ALA A 14 -3.34 2.51 -9.96
CA ALA A 14 -4.41 2.98 -9.08
C ALA A 14 -5.73 2.23 -9.33
N MET A 15 -6.05 1.96 -10.59
CA MET A 15 -7.24 1.19 -10.96
C MET A 15 -7.15 -0.26 -10.45
N TYR A 16 -6.00 -0.92 -10.63
CA TYR A 16 -5.81 -2.28 -10.14
C TYR A 16 -5.93 -2.36 -8.62
N TYR A 17 -5.29 -1.45 -7.88
CA TYR A 17 -5.43 -1.40 -6.42
C TYR A 17 -6.86 -1.10 -5.96
N ALA A 18 -7.56 -0.21 -6.66
CA ALA A 18 -8.95 0.12 -6.32
C ALA A 18 -9.92 -1.07 -6.52
N LEU A 19 -9.61 -1.96 -7.45
CA LEU A 19 -10.39 -3.17 -7.72
C LEU A 19 -9.98 -4.37 -6.85
N ALA A 20 -8.79 -4.34 -6.27
CA ALA A 20 -8.26 -5.45 -5.49
C ALA A 20 -8.77 -5.42 -4.04
N ASP A 21 -9.01 -6.58 -3.47
CA ASP A 21 -9.30 -6.73 -2.04
C ASP A 21 -8.02 -6.72 -1.20
N VAL A 22 -6.94 -7.29 -1.72
CA VAL A 22 -5.59 -7.27 -1.15
C VAL A 22 -4.56 -7.22 -2.29
N ALA A 23 -3.38 -6.72 -2.01
CA ALA A 23 -2.27 -6.70 -2.94
C ALA A 23 -1.05 -7.46 -2.39
N LEU A 24 -0.41 -8.26 -3.24
CA LEU A 24 0.88 -8.89 -2.97
C LEU A 24 1.97 -8.15 -3.72
N LEU A 25 2.92 -7.54 -3.01
CA LEU A 25 4.02 -6.82 -3.64
C LEU A 25 5.16 -7.78 -3.99
N GLY A 26 5.17 -8.29 -5.21
CA GLY A 26 6.10 -9.32 -5.68
C GLY A 26 7.58 -8.96 -5.53
N GLY A 27 7.96 -7.73 -5.84
CA GLY A 27 9.34 -7.24 -5.72
C GLY A 27 9.90 -7.15 -4.30
N SER A 28 9.07 -7.32 -3.27
CA SER A 28 9.50 -7.35 -1.88
C SER A 28 9.93 -8.75 -1.39
N PHE A 29 9.64 -9.81 -2.16
CA PHE A 29 10.05 -11.19 -1.85
C PHE A 29 11.43 -11.55 -2.43
N ALA A 30 12.01 -10.70 -3.24
CA ALA A 30 13.38 -10.78 -3.72
C ALA A 30 14.14 -9.51 -3.29
N PRO A 31 15.49 -9.51 -3.27
CA PRO A 31 16.27 -8.36 -2.81
C PRO A 31 16.29 -7.21 -3.83
N LEU A 32 15.11 -6.78 -4.26
CA LEU A 32 14.87 -5.70 -5.23
C LEU A 32 14.43 -4.39 -4.56
N GLY A 33 14.15 -4.40 -3.25
CA GLY A 33 13.81 -3.22 -2.47
C GLY A 33 12.32 -2.89 -2.36
N GLY A 34 11.45 -3.68 -2.97
CA GLY A 34 10.01 -3.53 -2.91
C GLY A 34 9.44 -2.50 -3.89
N HIS A 35 8.15 -2.26 -3.78
CA HIS A 35 7.38 -1.29 -4.55
C HIS A 35 6.74 -0.24 -3.65
N ASN A 36 6.27 0.86 -4.24
CA ASN A 36 5.57 1.92 -3.53
C ASN A 36 4.20 1.44 -3.02
N LEU A 37 4.14 1.09 -1.74
CA LEU A 37 2.92 0.62 -1.11
C LEU A 37 1.92 1.76 -0.77
N ILE A 38 2.36 3.00 -0.83
CA ILE A 38 1.50 4.16 -0.56
C ILE A 38 0.40 4.28 -1.61
N GLU A 39 0.68 3.95 -2.85
CA GLU A 39 -0.33 3.92 -3.91
C GLU A 39 -1.46 2.92 -3.60
N ALA A 40 -1.11 1.73 -3.09
CA ALA A 40 -2.09 0.74 -2.69
C ALA A 40 -2.95 1.23 -1.52
N THR A 41 -2.32 1.78 -0.48
CA THR A 41 -3.05 2.30 0.69
C THR A 41 -3.93 3.50 0.35
N ALA A 42 -3.49 4.34 -0.58
CA ALA A 42 -4.31 5.44 -1.09
C ALA A 42 -5.59 4.97 -1.80
N CYS A 43 -5.57 3.76 -2.35
CA CYS A 43 -6.73 3.09 -2.94
C CYS A 43 -7.47 2.16 -1.95
N GLU A 44 -7.21 2.29 -0.65
CA GLU A 44 -7.84 1.48 0.41
C GLU A 44 -7.54 -0.02 0.30
N CYS A 45 -6.44 -0.38 -0.37
CA CYS A 45 -6.03 -1.75 -0.59
C CYS A 45 -4.97 -2.17 0.43
N PRO A 46 -5.25 -3.16 1.29
CA PRO A 46 -4.25 -3.74 2.19
C PRO A 46 -3.15 -4.46 1.41
N VAL A 47 -1.94 -4.45 1.95
CA VAL A 47 -0.75 -4.94 1.28
C VAL A 47 -0.11 -6.08 2.05
N LEU A 48 0.21 -7.18 1.36
CA LEU A 48 1.09 -8.22 1.85
C LEU A 48 2.43 -8.13 1.13
N MET A 49 3.52 -8.17 1.89
CA MET A 49 4.86 -7.95 1.36
C MET A 49 5.86 -8.91 1.99
N GLY A 50 7.00 -9.07 1.33
CA GLY A 50 8.14 -9.83 1.80
C GLY A 50 9.10 -8.98 2.65
N PRO A 51 10.27 -9.54 2.99
CA PRO A 51 11.23 -8.90 3.89
C PRO A 51 12.05 -7.77 3.23
N HIS A 52 12.02 -7.65 1.90
CA HIS A 52 12.87 -6.72 1.16
C HIS A 52 12.11 -5.44 0.77
N THR A 53 12.02 -4.50 1.71
CA THR A 53 11.31 -3.22 1.53
C THR A 53 12.23 -2.01 1.71
N PHE A 54 13.54 -2.16 1.52
CA PHE A 54 14.54 -1.14 1.85
C PHE A 54 14.37 0.18 1.06
N ASN A 55 13.79 0.15 -0.16
CA ASN A 55 13.47 1.37 -0.90
C ASN A 55 12.30 2.15 -0.31
N PHE A 56 11.47 1.50 0.50
CA PHE A 56 10.24 2.05 1.10
C PHE A 56 10.12 1.70 2.59
N ALA A 57 11.24 1.57 3.29
CA ALA A 57 11.30 1.07 4.67
C ALA A 57 10.39 1.87 5.62
N GLN A 58 10.46 3.18 5.58
CA GLN A 58 9.63 4.04 6.43
C GLN A 58 8.14 3.87 6.13
N ALA A 59 7.76 3.86 4.87
CA ALA A 59 6.37 3.65 4.47
C ALA A 59 5.87 2.26 4.88
N ALA A 60 6.71 1.23 4.75
CA ALA A 60 6.39 -0.13 5.18
C ALA A 60 6.17 -0.21 6.70
N GLU A 61 7.04 0.39 7.50
CA GLU A 61 6.89 0.45 8.95
C GLU A 61 5.60 1.16 9.38
N LEU A 62 5.30 2.31 8.79
CA LEU A 62 4.07 3.05 9.07
C LEU A 62 2.82 2.25 8.70
N ALA A 63 2.83 1.59 7.56
CA ALA A 63 1.70 0.79 7.11
C ALA A 63 1.49 -0.46 7.96
N MET A 64 2.57 -1.12 8.40
CA MET A 64 2.49 -2.25 9.34
C MET A 64 1.98 -1.81 10.70
N ALA A 65 2.49 -0.70 11.23
CA ALA A 65 2.03 -0.16 12.51
C ALA A 65 0.54 0.22 12.50
N ALA A 66 0.04 0.70 11.36
CA ALA A 66 -1.36 1.03 11.16
C ALA A 66 -2.27 -0.20 10.94
N GLY A 67 -1.72 -1.37 10.62
CA GLY A 67 -2.48 -2.56 10.25
C GLY A 67 -2.94 -2.58 8.79
N ALA A 68 -2.33 -1.76 7.93
CA ALA A 68 -2.61 -1.67 6.50
C ALA A 68 -1.69 -2.55 5.64
N ALA A 69 -0.59 -3.00 6.19
CA ALA A 69 0.36 -3.90 5.54
C ALA A 69 0.84 -4.99 6.48
N PHE A 70 1.19 -6.13 5.89
CA PHE A 70 1.63 -7.32 6.61
C PHE A 70 2.87 -7.88 5.92
N ALA A 71 3.93 -8.14 6.70
CA ALA A 71 5.18 -8.68 6.18
C ALA A 71 5.32 -10.18 6.51
N TYR A 72 5.78 -10.94 5.54
CA TYR A 72 5.99 -12.38 5.65
C TYR A 72 7.37 -12.77 5.12
N ALA A 73 7.92 -13.86 5.62
CA ALA A 73 9.28 -14.31 5.28
C ALA A 73 9.40 -14.77 3.81
N ASP A 74 8.34 -15.35 3.27
CA ASP A 74 8.31 -15.89 1.90
C ASP A 74 6.93 -15.74 1.24
N LEU A 75 6.90 -15.88 -0.07
CA LEU A 75 5.69 -15.75 -0.87
C LEU A 75 4.63 -16.82 -0.55
N PRO A 76 4.95 -18.13 -0.40
CA PRO A 76 3.96 -19.12 -0.04
C PRO A 76 3.20 -18.79 1.24
N HIS A 77 3.90 -18.36 2.29
CA HIS A 77 3.30 -17.94 3.54
C HIS A 77 2.41 -16.71 3.36
N ALA A 78 2.87 -15.72 2.61
CA ALA A 78 2.07 -14.53 2.29
C ALA A 78 0.78 -14.90 1.53
N MET A 79 0.83 -15.82 0.60
CA MET A 79 -0.35 -16.28 -0.14
C MET A 79 -1.34 -17.00 0.77
N ASP A 80 -0.87 -17.87 1.66
CA ASP A 80 -1.74 -18.54 2.64
C ASP A 80 -2.44 -17.50 3.54
N GLN A 81 -1.71 -16.51 4.01
CA GLN A 81 -2.26 -15.44 4.83
C GLN A 81 -3.21 -14.51 4.06
N ALA A 82 -2.96 -14.28 2.78
CA ALA A 82 -3.90 -13.56 1.92
C ALA A 82 -5.25 -14.30 1.83
N LEU A 83 -5.24 -15.61 1.67
CA LEU A 83 -6.46 -16.42 1.66
C LEU A 83 -7.19 -16.39 3.00
N VAL A 84 -6.45 -16.44 4.12
CA VAL A 84 -7.04 -16.28 5.46
C VAL A 84 -7.71 -14.92 5.61
N LEU A 85 -7.04 -13.85 5.22
CA LEU A 85 -7.57 -12.49 5.28
C LEU A 85 -8.83 -12.33 4.42
N LEU A 86 -8.81 -12.84 3.19
CA LEU A 86 -9.95 -12.77 2.26
C LEU A 86 -11.19 -13.53 2.77
N ARG A 87 -10.99 -14.57 3.58
CA ARG A 87 -12.09 -15.35 4.17
C ARG A 87 -12.66 -14.72 5.44
N SER A 88 -11.93 -13.83 6.08
CA SER A 88 -12.36 -13.14 7.30
C SER A 88 -12.87 -11.73 6.97
N GLY A 89 -14.17 -11.58 6.80
CA GLY A 89 -14.79 -10.28 6.55
C GLY A 89 -14.40 -9.18 7.56
N PRO A 90 -14.44 -9.44 8.88
CA PRO A 90 -14.03 -8.44 9.87
C PRO A 90 -12.55 -8.05 9.78
N ASP A 91 -11.65 -9.00 9.54
CA ASP A 91 -10.21 -8.73 9.45
C ASP A 91 -9.87 -7.95 8.18
N LEU A 92 -10.47 -8.33 7.05
CA LEU A 92 -10.32 -7.60 5.80
C LEU A 92 -10.84 -6.16 5.93
N ASN A 93 -12.00 -5.96 6.54
CA ASN A 93 -12.57 -4.63 6.75
C ASN A 93 -11.67 -3.77 7.65
N ARG A 94 -11.06 -4.32 8.69
CA ARG A 94 -10.11 -3.61 9.54
C ARG A 94 -8.86 -3.20 8.76
N ALA A 95 -8.31 -4.09 7.95
CA ALA A 95 -7.15 -3.80 7.12
C ALA A 95 -7.44 -2.73 6.06
N ARG A 96 -8.61 -2.77 5.43
CA ARG A 96 -9.06 -1.74 4.48
C ARG A 96 -9.27 -0.39 5.16
N GLN A 97 -9.87 -0.38 6.35
CA GLN A 97 -10.04 0.86 7.11
C GLN A 97 -8.68 1.46 7.50
N ALA A 98 -7.74 0.63 7.94
CA ALA A 98 -6.37 1.06 8.24
C ALA A 98 -5.67 1.65 7.01
N ALA A 99 -5.80 1.03 5.84
CA ALA A 99 -5.28 1.55 4.58
C ALA A 99 -5.91 2.90 4.21
N ARG A 100 -7.22 3.03 4.37
CA ARG A 100 -7.96 4.28 4.15
C ARG A 100 -7.44 5.40 5.05
N ASP A 101 -7.29 5.14 6.34
CA ASP A 101 -6.85 6.13 7.32
C ASP A 101 -5.41 6.56 7.06
N LEU A 102 -4.53 5.63 6.72
CA LEU A 102 -3.15 5.92 6.33
C LEU A 102 -3.08 6.77 5.06
N GLY A 103 -3.89 6.44 4.06
CA GLY A 103 -3.98 7.21 2.81
C GLY A 103 -4.47 8.65 3.04
N ARG A 104 -5.43 8.85 3.94
CA ARG A 104 -5.91 10.18 4.34
C ARG A 104 -4.84 10.98 5.08
N ALA A 105 -4.10 10.37 5.99
CA ALA A 105 -3.00 11.00 6.70
C ALA A 105 -1.90 11.48 5.73
N HIS A 106 -1.56 10.70 4.72
CA HIS A 106 -0.61 11.08 3.68
C HIS A 106 -1.08 12.26 2.83
N ARG A 107 -2.35 12.29 2.43
CA ARG A 107 -2.93 13.43 1.71
C ARG A 107 -2.96 14.70 2.56
N GLY A 108 -3.28 14.57 3.84
CA GLY A 108 -3.22 15.69 4.79
C GLY A 108 -1.83 16.27 4.93
N ALA A 109 -0.81 15.44 5.04
CA ALA A 109 0.59 15.87 5.09
C ALA A 109 1.03 16.61 3.82
N ALA A 110 0.62 16.14 2.63
CA ALA A 110 0.90 16.79 1.37
C ALA A 110 0.28 18.19 1.29
N LEU A 111 -0.97 18.35 1.73
CA LEU A 111 -1.65 19.65 1.79
C LEU A 111 -0.93 20.64 2.71
N LEU A 112 -0.55 20.21 3.91
CA LEU A 112 0.20 21.04 4.86
C LEU A 112 1.55 21.48 4.28
N THR A 113 2.24 20.61 3.57
CA THR A 113 3.49 20.93 2.90
C THR A 113 3.28 21.99 1.81
N CYS A 114 2.25 21.81 0.96
CA CYS A 114 1.90 22.80 -0.08
C CYS A 114 1.59 24.17 0.54
N GLU A 115 0.81 24.23 1.61
CA GLU A 115 0.49 25.48 2.31
C GLU A 115 1.75 26.14 2.89
N ALA A 116 2.65 25.36 3.47
CA ALA A 116 3.91 25.87 4.00
C ALA A 116 4.79 26.48 2.89
N VAL A 117 4.91 25.78 1.75
CA VAL A 117 5.65 26.28 0.59
C VAL A 117 5.03 27.57 0.05
N GLN A 118 3.71 27.63 -0.08
CA GLN A 118 3.02 28.84 -0.52
C GLN A 118 3.25 30.05 0.40
N LYS A 119 3.25 29.82 1.72
CA LYS A 119 3.57 30.88 2.70
C LYS A 119 4.97 31.44 2.51
N VAL A 120 5.95 30.56 2.28
CA VAL A 120 7.35 30.98 2.04
C VAL A 120 7.44 31.79 0.75
N LEU A 121 6.84 31.32 -0.34
CA LEU A 121 6.85 32.02 -1.63
C LEU A 121 6.19 33.40 -1.55
N ARG A 122 5.07 33.52 -0.85
CA ARG A 122 4.37 34.82 -0.67
C ARG A 122 5.19 35.84 0.14
N ARG A 123 6.04 35.38 1.06
CA ARG A 123 6.92 36.27 1.86
C ARG A 123 8.11 36.81 1.08
N GLN A 124 8.46 36.19 -0.05
CA GLN A 124 9.56 36.62 -0.91
C GLN A 124 9.11 37.59 -2.02
N LEU A 125 7.84 37.78 -2.16
CA LEU A 125 7.24 38.75 -3.08
C LEU A 125 6.87 40.04 -2.33
#